data_ec954e0a48f209b3d4f2f960264a11b0
#
_entry.id   ec954e0a48f209b3d4f2f960264a11b0
#
_cell.length_a   1.000
_cell.length_b   1.000
_cell.length_c   1.000
_cell.angle_alpha   90.00
_cell.angle_beta   90.00
_cell.angle_gamma   90.00
#
_symmetry.space_group_name_H-M   'P 1'
#
loop_
_entity.id
_entity.type
_entity.pdbx_description
1 polymer ?
#
loop_
_entity_poly.entity_id
_entity_poly.type
_entity_poly.pdbx_seq_one_letter_code
_entity_poly.pdbx_strand_id
1 'polypeptide(L)'
;MDAWTANSLGLSQPDEWKEWAASGNWPQDGKVNVADIPAMMRRRMSPLSKLAVQTAIELLKQHQVDYLVFSSRHGELHRSVALVADIISGEEASPMAFSQSVHNTAAGLATIATKQPIPLTSIAASENTFQSAILEAWLFLADNPDKKVLLVDFDEPLPDSYTEFEQQQYPGFGLGLVLSNGDDFTLCSSHSVETQDHLLPQGLAFLQHYLSDETQWTIHAPQQSWEWRKQ
;
A
#
# COMPACT_ATOMS: atom_id res chain seq x y z
N MET A 1 7.65 -14.42 -5.95
CA MET A 1 7.44 -13.51 -4.79
C MET A 1 8.08 -14.14 -3.56
N ASP A 2 9.07 -13.46 -2.94
CA ASP A 2 9.93 -14.04 -1.90
C ASP A 2 9.33 -13.94 -0.49
N ALA A 3 8.64 -12.85 -0.20
CA ALA A 3 8.01 -12.61 1.10
C ALA A 3 6.88 -11.59 0.99
N TRP A 4 6.01 -11.59 1.98
CA TRP A 4 4.97 -10.59 2.17
C TRP A 4 4.75 -10.30 3.65
N THR A 5 4.21 -9.13 3.95
CA THR A 5 3.62 -8.77 5.25
C THR A 5 2.47 -7.80 5.02
N ALA A 6 1.52 -7.77 5.93
CA ALA A 6 0.45 -6.78 5.88
C ALA A 6 0.10 -6.31 7.30
N ASN A 7 -0.28 -5.05 7.40
CA ASN A 7 -0.63 -4.39 8.65
C ASN A 7 -1.93 -3.61 8.47
N SER A 8 -2.85 -3.77 9.42
CA SER A 8 -4.09 -3.01 9.51
C SER A 8 -4.52 -2.89 10.96
N LEU A 9 -5.68 -2.30 11.21
CA LEU A 9 -6.27 -2.23 12.54
C LEU A 9 -6.58 -3.64 13.05
N GLY A 10 -5.85 -4.11 14.09
CA GLY A 10 -6.05 -5.43 14.67
C GLY A 10 -5.55 -6.62 13.83
N LEU A 11 -4.87 -6.38 12.72
CA LEU A 11 -4.28 -7.42 11.86
C LEU A 11 -2.80 -7.12 11.62
N SER A 12 -1.93 -8.06 12.02
CA SER A 12 -0.48 -7.94 11.83
C SER A 12 0.23 -9.29 11.63
N GLN A 13 -0.45 -10.40 11.94
CA GLN A 13 0.13 -11.72 11.84
C GLN A 13 -0.42 -12.47 10.62
N PRO A 14 0.38 -13.34 9.98
CA PRO A 14 -0.06 -14.07 8.78
C PRO A 14 -1.34 -14.89 8.99
N ASP A 15 -1.53 -15.47 10.18
CA ASP A 15 -2.72 -16.29 10.43
C ASP A 15 -3.98 -15.44 10.62
N GLU A 16 -3.86 -14.22 11.18
CA GLU A 16 -4.95 -13.25 11.25
C GLU A 16 -5.39 -12.81 9.83
N TRP A 17 -4.45 -12.59 8.94
CA TRP A 17 -4.72 -12.27 7.54
C TRP A 17 -5.34 -13.41 6.74
N LYS A 18 -4.98 -14.67 7.03
CA LYS A 18 -5.65 -15.84 6.45
C LYS A 18 -7.11 -15.94 6.91
N GLU A 19 -7.37 -15.71 8.19
CA GLU A 19 -8.73 -15.69 8.72
C GLU A 19 -9.57 -14.56 8.11
N TRP A 20 -8.97 -13.36 7.97
CA TRP A 20 -9.60 -12.26 7.25
C TRP A 20 -9.89 -12.62 5.79
N ALA A 21 -8.94 -13.20 5.07
CA ALA A 21 -9.12 -13.59 3.67
C ALA A 21 -10.27 -14.59 3.49
N ALA A 22 -10.41 -15.53 4.42
CA ALA A 22 -11.47 -16.53 4.39
C ALA A 22 -12.86 -15.99 4.78
N SER A 23 -12.92 -15.03 5.72
CA SER A 23 -14.19 -14.53 6.27
C SER A 23 -14.66 -13.21 5.68
N GLY A 24 -13.75 -12.38 5.17
CA GLY A 24 -14.00 -11.01 4.76
C GLY A 24 -14.27 -10.04 5.93
N ASN A 25 -14.18 -10.52 7.19
CA ASN A 25 -14.55 -9.73 8.36
C ASN A 25 -13.35 -8.95 8.92
N TRP A 26 -13.53 -7.65 9.08
CA TRP A 26 -12.56 -6.80 9.75
C TRP A 26 -12.72 -6.87 11.27
N PRO A 27 -11.62 -6.84 12.05
CA PRO A 27 -11.70 -6.70 13.50
C PRO A 27 -12.46 -5.43 13.88
N GLN A 28 -13.31 -5.53 14.91
CA GLN A 28 -14.07 -4.36 15.42
C GLN A 28 -13.18 -3.44 16.25
N ASP A 29 -12.16 -4.03 16.90
CA ASP A 29 -11.21 -3.35 17.77
C ASP A 29 -9.79 -3.78 17.44
N GLY A 30 -8.80 -2.96 17.80
CA GLY A 30 -7.40 -3.31 17.65
C GLY A 30 -6.50 -2.08 17.61
N LYS A 31 -5.23 -2.33 17.39
CA LYS A 31 -4.23 -1.29 17.20
C LYS A 31 -3.38 -1.65 15.99
N VAL A 32 -3.00 -0.62 15.25
CA VAL A 32 -1.98 -0.78 14.21
C VAL A 32 -0.65 -1.11 14.88
N ASN A 33 0.03 -2.14 14.39
CA ASN A 33 1.41 -2.40 14.81
C ASN A 33 2.32 -1.25 14.34
N VAL A 34 3.08 -0.71 15.27
CA VAL A 34 4.04 0.39 15.03
C VAL A 34 5.34 0.20 15.84
N ALA A 35 5.57 -1.04 16.30
CA ALA A 35 6.64 -1.34 17.25
C ALA A 35 8.04 -1.07 16.68
N ASP A 36 8.23 -1.26 15.39
CA ASP A 36 9.51 -1.12 14.70
C ASP A 36 9.86 0.32 14.33
N ILE A 37 8.89 1.21 14.33
CA ILE A 37 9.11 2.63 14.01
C ILE A 37 9.79 3.33 15.19
N PRO A 38 10.91 4.04 15.00
CA PRO A 38 11.56 4.80 16.05
C PRO A 38 10.60 5.78 16.74
N ALA A 39 10.55 5.78 18.09
CA ALA A 39 9.53 6.48 18.86
C ALA A 39 9.43 7.99 18.56
N MET A 40 10.57 8.66 18.29
CA MET A 40 10.56 10.09 17.95
C MET A 40 9.95 10.36 16.57
N MET A 41 10.18 9.48 15.60
CA MET A 41 9.60 9.59 14.25
C MET A 41 8.11 9.30 14.30
N ARG A 42 7.71 8.22 14.99
CA ARG A 42 6.32 7.76 15.12
C ARG A 42 5.35 8.86 15.61
N ARG A 43 5.82 9.78 16.48
CA ARG A 43 4.99 10.88 16.99
C ARG A 43 4.59 11.91 15.93
N ARG A 44 5.34 11.98 14.83
CA ARG A 44 5.15 12.97 13.76
C ARG A 44 4.50 12.37 12.52
N MET A 45 4.37 11.04 12.46
CA MET A 45 3.76 10.33 11.33
C MET A 45 2.24 10.35 11.42
N SER A 46 1.58 10.46 10.26
CA SER A 46 0.15 10.19 10.10
C SER A 46 -0.17 8.72 10.41
N PRO A 47 -1.44 8.37 10.62
CA PRO A 47 -1.86 6.96 10.66
C PRO A 47 -1.41 6.20 9.41
N LEU A 48 -1.64 6.78 8.24
CA LEU A 48 -1.24 6.22 6.94
C LEU A 48 0.27 5.98 6.84
N SER A 49 1.08 7.00 7.11
CA SER A 49 2.55 6.85 7.10
C SER A 49 3.04 5.77 8.07
N LYS A 50 2.37 5.58 9.22
CA LYS A 50 2.74 4.51 10.18
C LYS A 50 2.51 3.13 9.60
N LEU A 51 1.39 2.90 8.91
CA LEU A 51 1.10 1.63 8.24
C LEU A 51 2.18 1.31 7.21
N ALA A 52 2.43 2.23 6.29
CA ALA A 52 3.41 2.03 5.22
C ALA A 52 4.84 1.82 5.76
N VAL A 53 5.28 2.65 6.71
CA VAL A 53 6.64 2.59 7.26
C VAL A 53 6.85 1.34 8.11
N GLN A 54 5.87 0.94 8.93
CA GLN A 54 5.94 -0.32 9.69
C GLN A 54 6.08 -1.51 8.75
N THR A 55 5.22 -1.60 7.73
CA THR A 55 5.24 -2.65 6.72
C THR A 55 6.60 -2.72 5.99
N ALA A 56 7.14 -1.57 5.61
CA ALA A 56 8.46 -1.51 4.97
C ALA A 56 9.58 -1.99 5.91
N ILE A 57 9.59 -1.53 7.16
CA ILE A 57 10.64 -1.89 8.14
C ILE A 57 10.64 -3.40 8.42
N GLU A 58 9.46 -4.02 8.56
CA GLU A 58 9.35 -5.46 8.82
C GLU A 58 10.07 -6.28 7.76
N LEU A 59 9.87 -5.95 6.47
CA LEU A 59 10.52 -6.66 5.37
C LEU A 59 12.00 -6.27 5.19
N LEU A 60 12.34 -4.99 5.34
CA LEU A 60 13.73 -4.52 5.21
C LEU A 60 14.66 -5.03 6.30
N LYS A 61 14.15 -5.48 7.43
CA LYS A 61 14.91 -6.16 8.48
C LYS A 61 15.34 -7.58 8.09
N GLN A 62 14.57 -8.21 7.23
CA GLN A 62 14.73 -9.63 6.89
C GLN A 62 15.25 -9.84 5.47
N HIS A 63 15.04 -8.86 4.59
CA HIS A 63 15.37 -8.93 3.17
C HIS A 63 16.20 -7.75 2.73
N GLN A 64 17.26 -8.02 2.00
CA GLN A 64 17.99 -6.99 1.27
C GLN A 64 17.29 -6.73 -0.06
N VAL A 65 16.99 -5.47 -0.36
CA VAL A 65 16.32 -5.06 -1.61
C VAL A 65 17.09 -3.91 -2.25
N ASP A 66 16.94 -3.75 -3.55
CA ASP A 66 17.69 -2.80 -4.36
C ASP A 66 16.84 -1.61 -4.83
N TYR A 67 15.53 -1.75 -4.77
CA TYR A 67 14.58 -0.72 -5.20
C TYR A 67 13.30 -0.77 -4.36
N LEU A 68 12.72 0.40 -4.09
CA LEU A 68 11.46 0.53 -3.36
C LEU A 68 10.39 1.12 -4.29
N VAL A 69 9.23 0.48 -4.30
CA VAL A 69 8.01 1.00 -4.96
C VAL A 69 6.95 1.20 -3.89
N PHE A 70 6.59 2.46 -3.64
CA PHE A 70 5.49 2.80 -2.74
C PHE A 70 4.27 3.18 -3.55
N SER A 71 3.11 2.63 -3.24
CA SER A 71 1.87 2.92 -3.95
C SER A 71 0.74 3.26 -3.00
N SER A 72 0.02 4.33 -3.32
CA SER A 72 -1.17 4.75 -2.59
C SER A 72 -2.08 5.50 -3.56
N ARG A 73 -3.37 5.22 -3.53
CA ARG A 73 -4.36 5.91 -4.38
C ARG A 73 -4.49 7.37 -3.98
N HIS A 74 -4.51 7.65 -2.68
CA HIS A 74 -4.84 8.97 -2.13
C HIS A 74 -3.66 9.65 -1.43
N GLY A 75 -2.63 8.89 -1.02
CA GLY A 75 -1.49 9.42 -0.27
C GLY A 75 -1.94 10.12 1.01
N GLU A 76 -1.23 11.16 1.40
CA GLU A 76 -1.48 11.95 2.62
C GLU A 76 -2.69 12.93 2.45
N LEU A 77 -3.83 12.44 1.91
CA LEU A 77 -5.00 13.29 1.64
C LEU A 77 -5.56 13.94 2.90
N HIS A 78 -5.63 13.21 4.03
CA HIS A 78 -6.07 13.76 5.31
C HIS A 78 -5.25 14.99 5.73
N ARG A 79 -3.92 14.93 5.55
CA ARG A 79 -3.03 16.07 5.84
C ARG A 79 -3.22 17.20 4.85
N SER A 80 -3.40 16.88 3.58
CA SER A 80 -3.65 17.89 2.54
C SER A 80 -4.94 18.65 2.79
N VAL A 81 -6.01 17.95 3.17
CA VAL A 81 -7.31 18.55 3.52
C VAL A 81 -7.18 19.44 4.75
N ALA A 82 -6.51 18.96 5.81
CA ALA A 82 -6.29 19.76 7.02
C ALA A 82 -5.49 21.02 6.72
N LEU A 83 -4.42 20.93 5.93
CA LEU A 83 -3.59 22.07 5.53
C LEU A 83 -4.39 23.11 4.71
N VAL A 84 -5.24 22.64 3.79
CA VAL A 84 -6.11 23.53 3.00
C VAL A 84 -7.14 24.23 3.90
N ALA A 85 -7.72 23.51 4.87
CA ALA A 85 -8.65 24.07 5.84
C ALA A 85 -7.99 25.18 6.71
N ASP A 86 -6.76 24.98 7.18
CA ASP A 86 -5.98 25.97 7.91
C ASP A 86 -5.78 27.25 7.07
N ILE A 87 -5.38 27.10 5.81
CA ILE A 87 -5.19 28.22 4.88
C ILE A 87 -6.50 28.99 4.64
N ILE A 88 -7.61 28.30 4.43
CA ILE A 88 -8.92 28.92 4.20
C ILE A 88 -9.40 29.67 5.45
N SER A 89 -9.08 29.18 6.65
CA SER A 89 -9.42 29.85 7.91
C SER A 89 -8.49 31.02 8.27
N GLY A 90 -7.47 31.28 7.44
CA GLY A 90 -6.53 32.37 7.62
C GLY A 90 -5.34 32.04 8.51
N GLU A 91 -5.14 30.77 8.84
CA GLU A 91 -3.98 30.30 9.56
C GLU A 91 -2.76 30.20 8.63
N GLU A 92 -1.57 30.40 9.19
CA GLU A 92 -0.34 30.21 8.43
C GLU A 92 -0.08 28.72 8.16
N ALA A 93 0.16 28.38 6.90
CA ALA A 93 0.52 27.03 6.52
C ALA A 93 1.83 26.59 7.19
N SER A 94 1.78 25.52 8.00
CA SER A 94 2.98 24.95 8.62
C SER A 94 3.91 24.35 7.57
N PRO A 95 5.18 24.79 7.45
CA PRO A 95 6.14 24.19 6.51
C PRO A 95 6.34 22.68 6.76
N MET A 96 6.24 22.22 8.00
CA MET A 96 6.32 20.82 8.36
C MET A 96 5.09 20.05 7.88
N ALA A 97 3.89 20.56 8.08
CA ALA A 97 2.66 19.96 7.59
C ALA A 97 2.69 19.85 6.06
N PHE A 98 3.11 20.90 5.37
CA PHE A 98 3.28 20.92 3.92
C PHE A 98 4.28 19.87 3.45
N SER A 99 5.48 19.79 4.05
CA SER A 99 6.51 18.80 3.67
C SER A 99 6.07 17.35 3.89
N GLN A 100 5.06 17.11 4.72
CA GLN A 100 4.52 15.79 5.03
C GLN A 100 3.17 15.51 4.34
N SER A 101 2.65 16.41 3.52
CA SER A 101 1.42 16.22 2.75
C SER A 101 1.68 15.68 1.33
N VAL A 102 2.95 15.51 0.94
CA VAL A 102 3.31 15.01 -0.38
C VAL A 102 3.18 13.48 -0.47
N HIS A 103 2.87 12.98 -1.66
CA HIS A 103 2.58 11.57 -1.88
C HIS A 103 3.74 10.61 -1.50
N ASN A 104 4.99 11.03 -1.65
CA ASN A 104 6.17 10.22 -1.34
C ASN A 104 6.65 10.33 0.12
N THR A 105 5.85 10.91 1.01
CA THR A 105 6.20 11.10 2.43
C THR A 105 6.55 9.77 3.11
N ALA A 106 5.70 8.76 2.98
CA ALA A 106 5.92 7.45 3.61
C ALA A 106 7.20 6.77 3.12
N ALA A 107 7.49 6.84 1.82
CA ALA A 107 8.70 6.30 1.22
C ALA A 107 9.97 6.97 1.78
N GLY A 108 9.98 8.31 1.84
CA GLY A 108 11.08 9.07 2.44
C GLY A 108 11.28 8.76 3.93
N LEU A 109 10.17 8.65 4.69
CA LEU A 109 10.23 8.29 6.10
C LEU A 109 10.76 6.86 6.33
N ALA A 110 10.45 5.91 5.46
CA ALA A 110 10.95 4.55 5.53
C ALA A 110 12.47 4.50 5.35
N THR A 111 13.02 5.21 4.36
CA THR A 111 14.49 5.28 4.15
C THR A 111 15.21 5.94 5.32
N ILE A 112 14.62 6.99 5.91
CA ILE A 112 15.17 7.65 7.10
C ILE A 112 15.12 6.72 8.32
N ALA A 113 14.00 6.03 8.54
CA ALA A 113 13.81 5.13 9.68
C ALA A 113 14.79 3.94 9.65
N THR A 114 15.03 3.39 8.47
CA THR A 114 15.93 2.25 8.27
C THR A 114 17.37 2.66 8.04
N LYS A 115 17.63 3.94 7.76
CA LYS A 115 18.96 4.47 7.36
C LYS A 115 19.52 3.76 6.11
N GLN A 116 18.65 3.33 5.23
CA GLN A 116 19.00 2.66 3.98
C GLN A 116 18.66 3.58 2.80
N PRO A 117 19.68 4.13 2.10
CA PRO A 117 19.46 5.03 0.96
C PRO A 117 19.15 4.22 -0.32
N ILE A 118 18.05 3.49 -0.31
CA ILE A 118 17.61 2.68 -1.45
C ILE A 118 16.87 3.59 -2.44
N PRO A 119 17.16 3.52 -3.75
CA PRO A 119 16.39 4.20 -4.78
C PRO A 119 14.90 3.85 -4.68
N LEU A 120 14.04 4.84 -4.90
CA LEU A 120 12.61 4.65 -4.72
C LEU A 120 11.77 5.43 -5.73
N THR A 121 10.53 4.94 -5.94
CA THR A 121 9.46 5.67 -6.60
C THR A 121 8.18 5.62 -5.77
N SER A 122 7.27 6.56 -6.04
CA SER A 122 5.92 6.59 -5.46
C SER A 122 4.89 6.71 -6.57
N ILE A 123 3.88 5.84 -6.57
CA ILE A 123 2.92 5.66 -7.66
C ILE A 123 1.49 5.91 -7.16
N ALA A 124 0.73 6.64 -7.96
CA ALA A 124 -0.72 6.77 -7.88
C ALA A 124 -1.31 6.65 -9.28
N ALA A 125 -2.29 5.78 -9.45
CA ALA A 125 -2.95 5.52 -10.72
C ALA A 125 -4.45 5.22 -10.53
N SER A 126 -5.12 6.02 -9.69
CA SER A 126 -6.52 5.83 -9.31
C SER A 126 -6.77 4.40 -8.79
N GLU A 127 -7.82 3.72 -9.23
CA GLU A 127 -8.13 2.35 -8.83
C GLU A 127 -7.08 1.33 -9.30
N ASN A 128 -6.27 1.66 -10.31
CA ASN A 128 -5.21 0.80 -10.84
C ASN A 128 -3.85 0.98 -10.15
N THR A 129 -3.81 1.63 -8.98
CA THR A 129 -2.58 2.00 -8.29
C THR A 129 -1.70 0.79 -7.97
N PHE A 130 -2.25 -0.24 -7.32
CA PHE A 130 -1.49 -1.45 -6.99
C PHE A 130 -0.95 -2.17 -8.23
N GLN A 131 -1.78 -2.34 -9.26
CA GLN A 131 -1.36 -3.03 -10.48
C GLN A 131 -0.27 -2.24 -11.23
N SER A 132 -0.37 -0.90 -11.23
CA SER A 132 0.67 -0.04 -11.80
C SER A 132 1.99 -0.16 -11.03
N ALA A 133 1.93 -0.32 -9.71
CA ALA A 133 3.11 -0.54 -8.88
C ALA A 133 3.75 -1.93 -9.14
N ILE A 134 2.94 -2.96 -9.37
CA ILE A 134 3.43 -4.28 -9.80
C ILE A 134 4.14 -4.18 -11.16
N LEU A 135 3.58 -3.43 -12.12
CA LEU A 135 4.22 -3.22 -13.43
C LEU A 135 5.55 -2.48 -13.30
N GLU A 136 5.62 -1.45 -12.46
CA GLU A 136 6.88 -0.73 -12.18
C GLU A 136 7.93 -1.67 -11.59
N ALA A 137 7.55 -2.47 -10.59
CA ALA A 137 8.45 -3.45 -10.00
C ALA A 137 8.92 -4.50 -11.02
N TRP A 138 8.00 -4.98 -11.86
CA TRP A 138 8.32 -5.93 -12.92
C TRP A 138 9.27 -5.33 -13.97
N LEU A 139 9.05 -4.09 -14.41
CA LEU A 139 9.94 -3.41 -15.36
C LEU A 139 11.36 -3.26 -14.80
N PHE A 140 11.48 -2.85 -13.52
CA PHE A 140 12.78 -2.77 -12.86
C PHE A 140 13.48 -4.14 -12.83
N LEU A 141 12.76 -5.21 -12.48
CA LEU A 141 13.31 -6.57 -12.40
C LEU A 141 13.65 -7.16 -13.78
N ALA A 142 12.91 -6.79 -14.83
CA ALA A 142 13.21 -7.19 -16.20
C ALA A 142 14.58 -6.65 -16.69
N ASP A 143 14.88 -5.40 -16.31
CA ASP A 143 16.18 -4.78 -16.62
C ASP A 143 17.28 -5.20 -15.62
N ASN A 144 16.91 -5.70 -14.44
CA ASN A 144 17.82 -6.04 -13.35
C ASN A 144 17.44 -7.40 -12.73
N PRO A 145 17.66 -8.53 -13.43
CA PRO A 145 17.12 -9.83 -13.04
C PRO A 145 17.70 -10.40 -11.73
N ASP A 146 18.86 -9.93 -11.29
CA ASP A 146 19.52 -10.37 -10.04
C ASP A 146 19.14 -9.52 -8.82
N LYS A 147 18.25 -8.53 -9.03
CA LYS A 147 17.85 -7.56 -8.02
C LYS A 147 16.54 -7.95 -7.34
N LYS A 148 16.23 -7.25 -6.25
CA LYS A 148 14.97 -7.39 -5.51
C LYS A 148 14.30 -6.05 -5.33
N VAL A 149 12.97 -6.06 -5.39
CA VAL A 149 12.11 -4.90 -5.16
C VAL A 149 11.28 -5.12 -3.91
N LEU A 150 11.19 -4.13 -3.05
CA LEU A 150 10.14 -4.05 -2.05
C LEU A 150 9.04 -3.13 -2.58
N LEU A 151 7.85 -3.69 -2.82
CA LEU A 151 6.64 -2.94 -3.09
C LEU A 151 5.86 -2.78 -1.78
N VAL A 152 5.43 -1.56 -1.47
CA VAL A 152 4.55 -1.25 -0.34
C VAL A 152 3.33 -0.52 -0.87
N ASP A 153 2.16 -1.20 -0.83
CA ASP A 153 0.86 -0.63 -1.17
C ASP A 153 0.11 -0.29 0.11
N PHE A 154 -0.42 0.93 0.19
CA PHE A 154 -1.01 1.42 1.44
C PHE A 154 -2.03 2.51 1.18
N ASP A 155 -3.15 2.45 1.88
CA ASP A 155 -4.18 3.49 1.87
C ASP A 155 -4.96 3.51 3.19
N GLU A 156 -5.72 4.58 3.39
CA GLU A 156 -6.69 4.74 4.47
C GLU A 156 -8.00 5.28 3.90
N PRO A 157 -9.15 5.10 4.57
CA PRO A 157 -10.43 5.66 4.14
C PRO A 157 -10.33 7.16 3.88
N LEU A 158 -11.19 7.68 3.01
CA LEU A 158 -11.23 9.10 2.69
C LEU A 158 -11.54 9.96 3.92
N PRO A 159 -11.07 11.22 3.97
CA PRO A 159 -11.50 12.17 4.99
C PRO A 159 -13.00 12.42 4.93
N ASP A 160 -13.61 12.79 6.07
CA ASP A 160 -15.06 13.03 6.21
C ASP A 160 -15.63 13.96 5.14
N SER A 161 -14.85 14.95 4.70
CA SER A 161 -15.24 15.89 3.64
C SER A 161 -15.31 15.25 2.25
N TYR A 162 -14.87 14.02 2.08
CA TYR A 162 -14.85 13.26 0.84
C TYR A 162 -15.62 11.94 0.91
N THR A 163 -16.36 11.67 2.00
CA THR A 163 -17.12 10.41 2.20
C THR A 163 -18.12 10.12 1.09
N GLU A 164 -18.65 11.13 0.41
CA GLU A 164 -19.53 10.94 -0.75
C GLU A 164 -18.84 10.24 -1.95
N PHE A 165 -17.51 10.25 -1.99
CA PHE A 165 -16.70 9.60 -3.02
C PHE A 165 -16.13 8.25 -2.56
N GLU A 166 -16.36 7.85 -1.29
CA GLU A 166 -15.88 6.58 -0.76
C GLU A 166 -16.74 5.43 -1.26
N GLN A 167 -16.13 4.57 -2.06
CA GLN A 167 -16.78 3.39 -2.63
C GLN A 167 -16.26 2.09 -2.03
N GLN A 168 -15.17 2.16 -1.26
CA GLN A 168 -14.47 1.00 -0.73
C GLN A 168 -14.64 0.92 0.79
N GLN A 169 -14.78 -0.32 1.31
CA GLN A 169 -15.00 -0.56 2.73
C GLN A 169 -13.80 -1.30 3.32
N TYR A 170 -12.89 -0.55 3.91
CA TYR A 170 -11.70 -1.09 4.55
C TYR A 170 -11.21 -0.13 5.65
N PRO A 171 -10.59 -0.63 6.72
CA PRO A 171 -9.76 0.21 7.57
C PRO A 171 -8.44 0.51 6.85
N GLY A 172 -7.66 1.47 7.32
CA GLY A 172 -6.34 1.72 6.74
C GLY A 172 -5.48 0.46 6.73
N PHE A 173 -4.66 0.27 5.68
CA PHE A 173 -3.79 -0.90 5.52
C PHE A 173 -2.40 -0.53 4.97
N GLY A 174 -1.45 -1.43 5.15
CA GLY A 174 -0.19 -1.48 4.45
C GLY A 174 0.11 -2.92 4.06
N LEU A 175 0.36 -3.17 2.78
CA LEU A 175 0.75 -4.45 2.21
C LEU A 175 2.16 -4.33 1.65
N GLY A 176 3.09 -5.15 2.11
CA GLY A 176 4.46 -5.23 1.61
C GLY A 176 4.72 -6.54 0.88
N LEU A 177 5.36 -6.45 -0.28
CA LEU A 177 5.76 -7.60 -1.10
C LEU A 177 7.25 -7.47 -1.44
N VAL A 178 8.04 -8.49 -1.14
CA VAL A 178 9.41 -8.63 -1.68
C VAL A 178 9.32 -9.43 -2.97
N LEU A 179 9.75 -8.80 -4.06
CA LEU A 179 9.65 -9.35 -5.40
C LEU A 179 11.05 -9.58 -5.97
N SER A 180 11.21 -10.69 -6.66
CA SER A 180 12.39 -11.05 -7.46
C SER A 180 11.95 -11.53 -8.85
N ASN A 181 12.87 -11.57 -9.78
CA ASN A 181 12.60 -12.15 -11.10
C ASN A 181 12.24 -13.64 -10.96
N GLY A 182 11.24 -14.10 -11.70
CA GLY A 182 10.75 -15.48 -11.65
C GLY A 182 9.43 -15.62 -12.40
N ASP A 183 8.86 -16.82 -12.31
CA ASP A 183 7.65 -17.24 -13.02
C ASP A 183 6.51 -17.71 -12.11
N ASP A 184 6.57 -17.41 -10.81
CA ASP A 184 5.52 -17.77 -9.83
C ASP A 184 4.14 -17.24 -10.22
N PHE A 185 4.09 -16.10 -10.92
CA PHE A 185 2.85 -15.46 -11.34
C PHE A 185 2.90 -14.99 -12.79
N THR A 186 1.76 -15.12 -13.44
CA THR A 186 1.49 -14.44 -14.73
C THR A 186 0.42 -13.39 -14.49
N LEU A 187 0.66 -12.18 -15.02
CA LEU A 187 -0.29 -11.06 -14.98
C LEU A 187 -0.64 -10.63 -16.40
N CYS A 188 -1.93 -10.63 -16.72
CA CYS A 188 -2.45 -10.14 -17.98
C CYS A 188 -3.47 -9.03 -17.72
N SER A 189 -3.47 -8.00 -18.57
CA SER A 189 -4.49 -6.96 -18.52
C SER A 189 -5.34 -6.98 -19.78
N SER A 190 -6.62 -6.70 -19.63
CA SER A 190 -7.57 -6.56 -20.73
C SER A 190 -8.47 -5.36 -20.52
N HIS A 191 -8.97 -4.77 -21.60
CA HIS A 191 -10.01 -3.75 -21.50
C HIS A 191 -11.30 -4.38 -21.00
N SER A 192 -11.94 -3.76 -20.00
CA SER A 192 -13.21 -4.20 -19.45
C SER A 192 -14.21 -3.06 -19.46
N VAL A 193 -15.45 -3.37 -19.78
CA VAL A 193 -16.60 -2.46 -19.63
C VAL A 193 -17.47 -2.83 -18.41
N GLU A 194 -17.05 -3.85 -17.66
CA GLU A 194 -17.76 -4.27 -16.47
C GLU A 194 -17.52 -3.26 -15.33
N THR A 195 -18.61 -2.76 -14.79
CA THR A 195 -18.63 -1.98 -13.56
C THR A 195 -19.03 -2.93 -12.43
N GLN A 196 -18.06 -3.57 -11.81
CA GLN A 196 -18.31 -4.25 -10.54
C GLN A 196 -18.04 -3.29 -9.39
N ASP A 197 -18.85 -3.35 -8.36
CA ASP A 197 -18.58 -2.64 -7.11
C ASP A 197 -17.32 -3.23 -6.46
N HIS A 198 -16.23 -2.49 -6.51
CA HIS A 198 -14.96 -2.89 -5.89
C HIS A 198 -14.94 -2.42 -4.45
N LEU A 199 -15.36 -3.29 -3.54
CA LEU A 199 -15.42 -2.99 -2.10
C LEU A 199 -14.03 -2.95 -1.45
N LEU A 200 -13.00 -3.51 -2.09
CA LEU A 200 -11.63 -3.53 -1.57
C LEU A 200 -10.66 -2.83 -2.52
N PRO A 201 -9.64 -2.14 -1.97
CA PRO A 201 -8.45 -1.76 -2.73
C PRO A 201 -7.79 -2.95 -3.42
N GLN A 202 -7.21 -2.75 -4.60
CA GLN A 202 -6.64 -3.84 -5.40
C GLN A 202 -5.56 -4.64 -4.67
N GLY A 203 -4.73 -3.99 -3.84
CA GLY A 203 -3.73 -4.70 -3.03
C GLY A 203 -4.36 -5.65 -2.01
N LEU A 204 -5.46 -5.24 -1.37
CA LEU A 204 -6.20 -6.12 -0.46
C LEU A 204 -6.96 -7.23 -1.21
N ALA A 205 -7.53 -6.94 -2.37
CA ALA A 205 -8.14 -7.96 -3.22
C ALA A 205 -7.10 -8.99 -3.67
N PHE A 206 -5.91 -8.54 -4.09
CA PHE A 206 -4.79 -9.43 -4.38
C PHE A 206 -4.43 -10.30 -3.18
N LEU A 207 -4.27 -9.73 -2.00
CA LEU A 207 -3.91 -10.46 -0.79
C LEU A 207 -4.96 -11.51 -0.43
N GLN A 208 -6.25 -11.18 -0.56
CA GLN A 208 -7.35 -12.10 -0.28
C GLN A 208 -7.29 -13.34 -1.18
N HIS A 209 -7.15 -13.15 -2.50
CA HIS A 209 -6.98 -14.25 -3.45
C HIS A 209 -5.67 -15.02 -3.25
N TYR A 210 -4.58 -14.31 -2.99
CA TYR A 210 -3.28 -14.93 -2.75
C TYR A 210 -3.28 -15.89 -1.55
N LEU A 211 -4.03 -15.55 -0.49
CA LEU A 211 -4.16 -16.35 0.74
C LEU A 211 -5.23 -17.43 0.64
N SER A 212 -6.05 -17.43 -0.40
CA SER A 212 -6.98 -18.50 -0.72
C SER A 212 -6.29 -19.64 -1.49
N ASP A 213 -7.01 -20.73 -1.75
CA ASP A 213 -6.53 -21.84 -2.57
C ASP A 213 -6.67 -21.60 -4.07
N GLU A 214 -7.04 -20.37 -4.49
CA GLU A 214 -7.20 -20.02 -5.89
C GLU A 214 -5.86 -19.96 -6.62
N THR A 215 -5.83 -20.53 -7.81
CA THR A 215 -4.66 -20.49 -8.70
C THR A 215 -4.83 -19.48 -9.84
N GLN A 216 -6.03 -18.97 -10.03
CA GLN A 216 -6.36 -17.95 -11.03
C GLN A 216 -7.51 -17.08 -10.52
N TRP A 217 -7.35 -15.76 -10.66
CA TRP A 217 -8.39 -14.78 -10.28
C TRP A 217 -8.31 -13.54 -11.14
N THR A 218 -9.36 -12.73 -11.11
CA THR A 218 -9.41 -11.45 -11.82
C THR A 218 -9.72 -10.33 -10.83
N ILE A 219 -8.93 -9.25 -10.90
CA ILE A 219 -9.19 -8.01 -10.18
C ILE A 219 -9.65 -6.98 -11.20
N HIS A 220 -10.88 -6.50 -11.04
CA HIS A 220 -11.45 -5.50 -11.92
C HIS A 220 -11.12 -4.08 -11.45
N ALA A 221 -11.09 -3.15 -12.40
CA ALA A 221 -11.04 -1.72 -12.18
C ALA A 221 -11.79 -1.03 -13.33
N PRO A 222 -12.12 0.26 -13.21
CA PRO A 222 -12.72 0.99 -14.32
C PRO A 222 -11.90 0.87 -15.60
N GLN A 223 -12.53 0.41 -16.68
CA GLN A 223 -11.95 0.22 -18.01
C GLN A 223 -10.86 -0.85 -18.12
N GLN A 224 -10.49 -1.53 -17.06
CA GLN A 224 -9.40 -2.51 -17.07
C GLN A 224 -9.66 -3.67 -16.13
N SER A 225 -9.36 -4.89 -16.56
CA SER A 225 -9.36 -6.10 -15.72
C SER A 225 -7.97 -6.71 -15.72
N TRP A 226 -7.56 -7.23 -14.57
CA TRP A 226 -6.26 -7.80 -14.32
C TRP A 226 -6.38 -9.26 -13.92
N GLU A 227 -6.00 -10.12 -14.84
CA GLU A 227 -6.02 -11.57 -14.61
C GLU A 227 -4.68 -12.01 -14.05
N TRP A 228 -4.73 -12.63 -12.89
CA TRP A 228 -3.61 -13.24 -12.19
C TRP A 228 -3.68 -14.74 -12.29
N ARG A 229 -2.53 -15.37 -12.52
CA ARG A 229 -2.40 -16.82 -12.48
C ARG A 229 -1.14 -17.17 -11.69
N LYS A 230 -1.33 -18.03 -10.67
CA LYS A 230 -0.25 -18.62 -9.86
C LYS A 230 0.20 -19.92 -10.53
N GLN A 231 1.50 -20.09 -10.69
CA GLN A 231 2.10 -21.27 -11.29
C GLN A 231 2.51 -22.30 -10.24
#